data_7a5af75e85f3220288573166e321dcb5
#
_entry.id   7a5af75e85f3220288573166e321dcb5
#
_cell.length_a   1.000
_cell.length_b   1.000
_cell.length_c   1.000
_cell.angle_alpha   90.00
_cell.angle_beta   90.00
_cell.angle_gamma   90.00
#
_symmetry.space_group_name_H-M   'P 1'
#
loop_
_entity.id
_entity.type
_entity.pdbx_description
1 polymer ?
#
loop_
_entity_poly.entity_id
_entity_poly.type
_entity_poly.pdbx_seq_one_letter_code
_entity_poly.pdbx_strand_id
1 'polypeptide(L)'
;MPFYKKFRAPSMSLVIPQLSVALLAVIFLDDFVKTEKEKLMQLFKKCLYIAGGTAAVIILFYFMSDFTNTSTTELRKGVSDALQGQGADFTRSYFSALKADRQAFYLTDMWRSLGFMFVLVAVLFMYAKKWIKPAMVYGILILFATIDLFGVATRYLNEEHFVDAAELEYSYADSRADMQLKSDTGYYRILNLAAGDANGYNFSIGNTFNDALPSYKHN
;
A
#
# COMPACT_ATOMS: atom_id res chain seq x y z
N MET A 1 -0.87 -0.41 -21.47
CA MET A 1 -2.29 -0.38 -21.89
C MET A 1 -2.59 0.99 -22.48
N PRO A 2 -3.19 1.10 -23.66
CA PRO A 2 -3.61 2.37 -24.23
C PRO A 2 -4.65 3.01 -23.28
N PHE A 3 -4.62 4.33 -23.15
CA PHE A 3 -5.49 5.14 -22.28
C PHE A 3 -5.25 5.05 -20.76
N TYR A 4 -4.50 4.11 -20.22
CA TYR A 4 -4.26 4.00 -18.78
C TYR A 4 -3.59 5.24 -18.17
N LYS A 5 -2.71 5.90 -18.93
CA LYS A 5 -2.05 7.16 -18.54
C LYS A 5 -2.99 8.38 -18.49
N LYS A 6 -4.19 8.29 -19.01
CA LYS A 6 -5.19 9.36 -18.99
C LYS A 6 -6.06 9.37 -17.74
N PHE A 7 -6.02 8.31 -16.95
CA PHE A 7 -6.74 8.27 -15.67
C PHE A 7 -5.94 9.04 -14.62
N ARG A 8 -6.60 9.96 -13.95
CA ARG A 8 -6.01 10.79 -12.89
C ARG A 8 -5.55 9.97 -11.68
N ALA A 9 -6.20 8.84 -11.42
CA ALA A 9 -5.83 7.89 -10.38
C ALA A 9 -5.97 6.44 -10.91
N PRO A 10 -4.94 5.93 -11.61
CA PRO A 10 -4.98 4.57 -12.17
C PRO A 10 -5.13 3.48 -11.10
N SER A 11 -4.74 3.76 -9.85
CA SER A 11 -4.94 2.86 -8.71
C SER A 11 -6.40 2.56 -8.39
N MET A 12 -7.34 3.46 -8.72
CA MET A 12 -8.78 3.22 -8.52
C MET A 12 -9.28 2.05 -9.37
N SER A 13 -8.70 1.78 -10.53
CA SER A 13 -9.08 0.63 -11.36
C SER A 13 -8.70 -0.70 -10.75
N LEU A 14 -7.76 -0.73 -9.78
CA LEU A 14 -7.34 -1.95 -9.08
C LEU A 14 -8.40 -2.49 -8.12
N VAL A 15 -9.37 -1.68 -7.72
CA VAL A 15 -10.48 -2.11 -6.85
C VAL A 15 -11.29 -3.24 -7.49
N ILE A 16 -11.52 -3.16 -8.81
CA ILE A 16 -12.28 -4.18 -9.54
C ILE A 16 -11.57 -5.55 -9.51
N PRO A 17 -10.29 -5.69 -9.91
CA PRO A 17 -9.57 -6.96 -9.79
C PRO A 17 -9.48 -7.46 -8.34
N GLN A 18 -9.25 -6.60 -7.37
CA GLN A 18 -9.17 -6.99 -5.96
C GLN A 18 -10.48 -7.62 -5.48
N LEU A 19 -11.62 -6.99 -5.75
CA LEU A 19 -12.93 -7.54 -5.42
C LEU A 19 -13.21 -8.84 -6.17
N SER A 20 -12.88 -8.88 -7.47
CA SER A 20 -13.13 -10.06 -8.30
C SER A 20 -12.31 -11.27 -7.85
N VAL A 21 -11.04 -11.09 -7.49
CA VAL A 21 -10.18 -12.18 -7.00
C VAL A 21 -10.70 -12.71 -5.66
N ALA A 22 -11.10 -11.84 -4.74
CA ALA A 22 -11.68 -12.26 -3.46
C ALA A 22 -12.97 -13.06 -3.66
N LEU A 23 -13.87 -12.61 -4.55
CA LEU A 23 -15.11 -13.31 -4.87
C LEU A 23 -14.84 -14.69 -5.50
N LEU A 24 -13.93 -14.76 -6.46
CA LEU A 24 -13.54 -16.03 -7.09
C LEU A 24 -12.92 -17.00 -6.09
N ALA A 25 -12.16 -16.52 -5.13
CA ALA A 25 -11.60 -17.36 -4.06
C ALA A 25 -12.69 -17.97 -3.18
N VAL A 26 -13.72 -17.19 -2.82
CA VAL A 26 -14.87 -17.69 -2.04
C VAL A 26 -15.68 -18.72 -2.83
N ILE A 27 -15.97 -18.44 -4.10
CA ILE A 27 -16.70 -19.37 -4.99
C ILE A 27 -15.91 -20.68 -5.12
N PHE A 28 -14.61 -20.58 -5.38
CA PHE A 28 -13.74 -21.76 -5.48
C PHE A 28 -13.75 -22.59 -4.18
N LEU A 29 -13.70 -21.94 -3.03
CA LEU A 29 -13.70 -22.61 -1.73
C LEU A 29 -15.04 -23.34 -1.49
N ASP A 30 -16.15 -22.73 -1.86
CA ASP A 30 -17.48 -23.34 -1.76
C ASP A 30 -17.60 -24.56 -2.67
N ASP A 31 -17.14 -24.45 -3.93
CA ASP A 31 -17.09 -25.58 -4.86
C ASP A 31 -16.16 -26.69 -4.37
N PHE A 32 -15.00 -26.34 -3.82
CA PHE A 32 -14.05 -27.30 -3.27
C PHE A 32 -14.66 -28.10 -2.13
N VAL A 33 -15.37 -27.43 -1.23
CA VAL A 33 -16.01 -28.06 -0.06
C VAL A 33 -17.19 -28.94 -0.47
N LYS A 34 -17.93 -28.57 -1.51
CA LYS A 34 -19.08 -29.34 -2.04
C LYS A 34 -18.66 -30.47 -2.98
N THR A 35 -17.41 -30.53 -3.41
CA THR A 35 -16.91 -31.52 -4.36
C THR A 35 -17.01 -32.95 -3.79
N GLU A 36 -17.41 -33.89 -4.66
CA GLU A 36 -17.47 -35.32 -4.35
C GLU A 36 -16.12 -35.87 -3.90
N LYS A 37 -16.15 -36.78 -2.94
CA LYS A 37 -14.96 -37.34 -2.27
C LYS A 37 -13.95 -37.97 -3.24
N GLU A 38 -14.40 -38.56 -4.32
CA GLU A 38 -13.52 -39.22 -5.30
C GLU A 38 -12.73 -38.21 -6.14
N LYS A 39 -13.30 -37.05 -6.41
CA LYS A 39 -12.69 -35.95 -7.20
C LYS A 39 -11.87 -34.99 -6.33
N LEU A 40 -12.15 -34.96 -5.02
CA LEU A 40 -11.55 -33.99 -4.10
C LEU A 40 -10.02 -34.07 -4.04
N MET A 41 -9.47 -35.28 -4.00
CA MET A 41 -8.01 -35.47 -4.01
C MET A 41 -7.36 -35.07 -5.33
N GLN A 42 -8.05 -35.27 -6.45
CA GLN A 42 -7.55 -34.81 -7.76
C GLN A 42 -7.56 -33.29 -7.85
N LEU A 43 -8.63 -32.66 -7.32
CA LEU A 43 -8.75 -31.22 -7.25
C LEU A 43 -7.65 -30.62 -6.35
N PHE A 44 -7.42 -31.22 -5.18
CA PHE A 44 -6.33 -30.82 -4.28
C PHE A 44 -4.96 -30.89 -4.96
N LYS A 45 -4.67 -31.95 -5.74
CA LYS A 45 -3.41 -32.03 -6.49
C LYS A 45 -3.26 -30.87 -7.48
N LYS A 46 -4.33 -30.45 -8.17
CA LYS A 46 -4.31 -29.29 -9.05
C LYS A 46 -4.00 -28.01 -8.26
N CYS A 47 -4.63 -27.83 -7.11
CA CYS A 47 -4.34 -26.69 -6.22
C CYS A 47 -2.89 -26.66 -5.78
N LEU A 48 -2.32 -27.82 -5.46
CA LEU A 48 -0.91 -27.95 -5.06
C LEU A 48 0.05 -27.54 -6.19
N TYR A 49 -0.23 -27.94 -7.43
CA TYR A 49 0.57 -27.51 -8.59
C TYR A 49 0.47 -26.00 -8.84
N ILE A 50 -0.74 -25.43 -8.71
CA ILE A 50 -0.95 -23.99 -8.85
C ILE A 50 -0.19 -23.24 -7.75
N ALA A 51 -0.34 -23.67 -6.49
CA ALA A 51 0.37 -23.07 -5.36
C ALA A 51 1.90 -23.17 -5.53
N GLY A 52 2.39 -24.33 -5.93
CA GLY A 52 3.83 -24.53 -6.23
C GLY A 52 4.33 -23.62 -7.35
N GLY A 53 3.56 -23.52 -8.44
CA GLY A 53 3.87 -22.61 -9.54
C GLY A 53 3.89 -21.15 -9.12
N THR A 54 2.89 -20.73 -8.33
CA THR A 54 2.83 -19.35 -7.79
C THR A 54 4.02 -19.07 -6.86
N ALA A 55 4.36 -20.01 -5.97
CA ALA A 55 5.53 -19.90 -5.10
C ALA A 55 6.83 -19.76 -5.92
N ALA A 56 6.99 -20.59 -6.95
CA ALA A 56 8.15 -20.53 -7.83
C ALA A 56 8.26 -19.17 -8.54
N VAL A 57 7.13 -18.60 -9.01
CA VAL A 57 7.09 -17.28 -9.63
C VAL A 57 7.50 -16.19 -8.63
N ILE A 58 6.98 -16.21 -7.40
CA ILE A 58 7.33 -15.24 -6.36
C ILE A 58 8.83 -15.28 -6.06
N ILE A 59 9.40 -16.47 -5.93
CA ILE A 59 10.83 -16.66 -5.68
C ILE A 59 11.67 -16.22 -6.89
N LEU A 60 11.22 -16.52 -8.11
CA LEU A 60 11.89 -16.11 -9.33
C LEU A 60 11.97 -14.59 -9.44
N PHE A 61 10.90 -13.88 -9.11
CA PHE A 61 10.89 -12.42 -9.10
C PHE A 61 11.93 -11.83 -8.15
N TYR A 62 12.19 -12.46 -7.00
CA TYR A 62 13.24 -12.02 -6.09
C TYR A 62 14.63 -12.06 -6.78
N PHE A 63 14.94 -13.14 -7.49
CA PHE A 63 16.23 -13.28 -8.15
C PHE A 63 16.36 -12.42 -9.41
N MET A 64 15.26 -12.13 -10.09
CA MET A 64 15.26 -11.30 -11.31
C MET A 64 15.16 -9.80 -11.03
N SER A 65 14.77 -9.39 -9.82
CA SER A 65 14.60 -7.98 -9.50
C SER A 65 15.91 -7.32 -9.09
N ASP A 66 16.22 -6.20 -9.73
CA ASP A 66 17.36 -5.35 -9.33
C ASP A 66 17.04 -4.45 -8.13
N PHE A 67 15.79 -4.42 -7.66
CA PHE A 67 15.27 -3.54 -6.60
C PHE A 67 15.55 -2.05 -6.83
N THR A 68 15.80 -1.68 -8.10
CA THR A 68 15.96 -0.30 -8.55
C THR A 68 14.74 0.11 -9.38
N ASN A 69 14.37 1.39 -9.31
CA ASN A 69 13.29 1.95 -10.11
C ASN A 69 13.83 3.10 -10.95
N THR A 70 13.20 3.40 -12.07
CA THR A 70 13.54 4.53 -12.96
C THR A 70 13.61 5.84 -12.17
N SER A 71 12.62 6.11 -11.29
CA SER A 71 12.62 7.27 -10.41
C SER A 71 13.82 7.31 -9.45
N THR A 72 14.29 6.15 -8.98
CA THR A 72 15.48 6.06 -8.13
C THR A 72 16.73 6.42 -8.92
N THR A 73 16.80 6.04 -10.19
CA THR A 73 17.92 6.34 -11.07
C THR A 73 17.97 7.83 -11.41
N GLU A 74 16.81 8.43 -11.66
CA GLU A 74 16.69 9.88 -11.90
C GLU A 74 17.02 10.68 -10.63
N LEU A 75 16.50 10.27 -9.47
CA LEU A 75 16.83 10.89 -8.18
C LEU A 75 18.34 10.80 -7.89
N ARG A 76 18.96 9.66 -8.16
CA ARG A 76 20.40 9.47 -7.98
C ARG A 76 21.21 10.42 -8.85
N LYS A 77 20.81 10.64 -10.10
CA LYS A 77 21.43 11.61 -10.98
C LYS A 77 21.25 13.03 -10.43
N GLY A 78 20.01 13.42 -10.08
CA GLY A 78 19.72 14.73 -9.53
C GLY A 78 20.51 15.06 -8.26
N VAL A 79 20.64 14.09 -7.34
CA VAL A 79 21.44 14.25 -6.11
C VAL A 79 22.93 14.35 -6.44
N SER A 80 23.42 13.54 -7.36
CA SER A 80 24.83 13.59 -7.78
C SER A 80 25.18 14.93 -8.42
N ASP A 81 24.29 15.47 -9.26
CA ASP A 81 24.47 16.74 -9.96
C ASP A 81 24.39 17.92 -8.98
N ALA A 82 23.45 17.87 -8.03
CA ALA A 82 23.29 18.90 -6.99
C ALA A 82 24.50 18.99 -6.05
N LEU A 83 25.12 17.86 -5.75
CA LEU A 83 26.32 17.79 -4.90
C LEU A 83 27.62 18.05 -5.68
N GLN A 84 27.56 18.37 -6.97
CA GLN A 84 28.71 18.66 -7.85
C GLN A 84 29.87 17.65 -7.71
N GLY A 85 29.54 16.39 -7.50
CA GLY A 85 30.51 15.31 -7.31
C GLY A 85 31.13 15.24 -5.90
N GLN A 86 30.86 16.22 -5.04
CA GLN A 86 31.28 16.21 -3.64
C GLN A 86 30.31 15.39 -2.82
N GLY A 87 30.33 14.26 -2.58
CA GLY A 87 29.33 13.44 -1.88
C GLY A 87 29.03 12.15 -2.61
N ALA A 88 29.93 11.73 -3.51
CA ALA A 88 29.80 10.48 -4.23
C ALA A 88 29.67 9.30 -3.26
N ASP A 89 30.37 9.32 -2.14
CA ASP A 89 30.29 8.28 -1.11
C ASP A 89 28.95 8.30 -0.35
N PHE A 90 28.45 9.49 -0.04
CA PHE A 90 27.11 9.64 0.56
C PHE A 90 26.04 9.11 -0.39
N THR A 91 26.06 9.55 -1.64
CA THR A 91 25.12 9.09 -2.66
C THR A 91 25.14 7.58 -2.82
N ARG A 92 26.34 6.99 -2.90
CA ARG A 92 26.51 5.53 -3.00
C ARG A 92 25.95 4.82 -1.77
N SER A 93 26.30 5.28 -0.57
CA SER A 93 25.86 4.72 0.69
C SER A 93 24.33 4.78 0.83
N TYR A 94 23.74 5.95 0.57
CA TYR A 94 22.29 6.14 0.63
C TYR A 94 21.52 5.21 -0.32
N PHE A 95 21.92 5.14 -1.59
CA PHE A 95 21.22 4.28 -2.56
C PHE A 95 21.48 2.80 -2.36
N SER A 96 22.63 2.41 -1.79
CA SER A 96 22.86 1.02 -1.38
C SER A 96 21.99 0.62 -0.19
N ALA A 97 21.85 1.49 0.80
CA ALA A 97 20.95 1.29 1.93
C ALA A 97 19.49 1.18 1.46
N LEU A 98 19.03 2.09 0.61
CA LEU A 98 17.69 2.06 0.03
C LEU A 98 17.41 0.76 -0.74
N LYS A 99 18.40 0.24 -1.48
CA LYS A 99 18.29 -1.05 -2.17
C LYS A 99 18.19 -2.20 -1.15
N ALA A 100 19.02 -2.19 -0.11
CA ALA A 100 19.00 -3.19 0.94
C ALA A 100 17.66 -3.21 1.69
N ASP A 101 17.11 -2.05 2.02
CA ASP A 101 15.78 -1.93 2.64
C ASP A 101 14.69 -2.53 1.77
N ARG A 102 14.67 -2.21 0.48
CA ARG A 102 13.70 -2.78 -0.46
C ARG A 102 13.82 -4.30 -0.56
N GLN A 103 15.03 -4.84 -0.55
CA GLN A 103 15.27 -6.28 -0.52
C GLN A 103 14.72 -6.91 0.76
N ALA A 104 14.99 -6.30 1.91
CA ALA A 104 14.51 -6.76 3.21
C ALA A 104 12.96 -6.75 3.29
N PHE A 105 12.32 -5.67 2.82
CA PHE A 105 10.86 -5.59 2.74
C PHE A 105 10.28 -6.68 1.84
N TYR A 106 10.85 -6.86 0.65
CA TYR A 106 10.38 -7.90 -0.27
C TYR A 106 10.53 -9.31 0.34
N LEU A 107 11.67 -9.60 0.97
CA LEU A 107 11.89 -10.89 1.64
C LEU A 107 10.87 -11.13 2.75
N THR A 108 10.60 -10.12 3.56
CA THR A 108 9.60 -10.21 4.64
C THR A 108 8.22 -10.51 4.09
N ASP A 109 7.78 -9.80 3.05
CA ASP A 109 6.47 -10.02 2.43
C ASP A 109 6.41 -11.35 1.66
N MET A 110 7.51 -11.77 1.04
CA MET A 110 7.63 -13.07 0.39
C MET A 110 7.43 -14.22 1.40
N TRP A 111 8.16 -14.20 2.51
CA TRP A 111 8.02 -15.23 3.55
C TRP A 111 6.63 -15.25 4.17
N ARG A 112 6.05 -14.09 4.39
CA ARG A 112 4.67 -13.95 4.86
C ARG A 112 3.70 -14.58 3.87
N SER A 113 3.79 -14.24 2.59
CA SER A 113 2.92 -14.78 1.53
C SER A 113 3.05 -16.28 1.37
N LEU A 114 4.28 -16.81 1.40
CA LEU A 114 4.55 -18.24 1.36
C LEU A 114 3.99 -18.96 2.60
N GLY A 115 4.09 -18.33 3.78
CA GLY A 115 3.51 -18.86 5.02
C GLY A 115 1.99 -18.98 4.95
N PHE A 116 1.28 -17.94 4.50
CA PHE A 116 -0.16 -17.99 4.32
C PHE A 116 -0.58 -19.03 3.25
N MET A 117 0.16 -19.11 2.16
CA MET A 117 -0.09 -20.11 1.12
C MET A 117 0.12 -21.54 1.65
N PHE A 118 1.14 -21.75 2.47
CA PHE A 118 1.36 -23.04 3.13
C PHE A 118 0.20 -23.42 4.05
N VAL A 119 -0.29 -22.48 4.87
CA VAL A 119 -1.46 -22.68 5.73
C VAL A 119 -2.69 -23.04 4.91
N LEU A 120 -2.96 -22.29 3.83
CA LEU A 120 -4.07 -22.59 2.93
C LEU A 120 -3.99 -24.01 2.38
N VAL A 121 -2.84 -24.40 1.83
CA VAL A 121 -2.62 -25.76 1.29
C VAL A 121 -2.78 -26.82 2.37
N ALA A 122 -2.28 -26.58 3.58
CA ALA A 122 -2.40 -27.51 4.71
C ALA A 122 -3.87 -27.69 5.13
N VAL A 123 -4.65 -26.61 5.21
CA VAL A 123 -6.09 -26.68 5.52
C VAL A 123 -6.86 -27.46 4.47
N LEU A 124 -6.61 -27.17 3.17
CA LEU A 124 -7.24 -27.91 2.06
C LEU A 124 -6.85 -29.38 2.07
N PHE A 125 -5.60 -29.70 2.41
CA PHE A 125 -5.12 -31.08 2.57
C PHE A 125 -5.83 -31.81 3.71
N MET A 126 -5.92 -31.19 4.89
CA MET A 126 -6.61 -31.79 6.05
C MET A 126 -8.08 -32.03 5.72
N TYR A 127 -8.72 -31.13 4.97
CA TYR A 127 -10.07 -31.33 4.50
C TYR A 127 -10.18 -32.47 3.50
N ALA A 128 -9.29 -32.54 2.49
CA ALA A 128 -9.25 -33.62 1.52
C ALA A 128 -9.03 -35.00 2.17
N LYS A 129 -8.29 -35.05 3.28
CA LYS A 129 -8.09 -36.26 4.13
C LYS A 129 -9.26 -36.51 5.09
N LYS A 130 -10.26 -35.64 5.14
CA LYS A 130 -11.43 -35.74 6.04
C LYS A 130 -11.08 -35.62 7.53
N TRP A 131 -9.98 -34.98 7.87
CA TRP A 131 -9.59 -34.75 9.26
C TRP A 131 -10.37 -33.59 9.89
N ILE A 132 -10.87 -32.67 9.08
CA ILE A 132 -11.62 -31.50 9.53
C ILE A 132 -12.97 -31.41 8.81
N LYS A 133 -13.95 -30.77 9.48
CA LYS A 133 -15.28 -30.51 8.95
C LYS A 133 -15.28 -29.24 8.09
N PRO A 134 -16.25 -29.09 7.14
CA PRO A 134 -16.37 -27.88 6.33
C PRO A 134 -16.37 -26.57 7.13
N ALA A 135 -17.12 -26.51 8.23
CA ALA A 135 -17.18 -25.33 9.10
C ALA A 135 -15.81 -24.94 9.67
N MET A 136 -14.95 -25.92 9.96
CA MET A 136 -13.59 -25.66 10.45
C MET A 136 -12.70 -25.07 9.35
N VAL A 137 -12.87 -25.48 8.09
CA VAL A 137 -12.15 -24.90 6.94
C VAL A 137 -12.45 -23.40 6.86
N TYR A 138 -13.73 -23.03 6.83
CA TYR A 138 -14.13 -21.62 6.78
C TYR A 138 -13.63 -20.85 8.01
N GLY A 139 -13.80 -21.39 9.21
CA GLY A 139 -13.36 -20.74 10.45
C GLY A 139 -11.86 -20.45 10.49
N ILE A 140 -11.03 -21.44 10.12
CA ILE A 140 -9.57 -21.29 10.07
C ILE A 140 -9.18 -20.25 9.01
N LEU A 141 -9.76 -20.29 7.82
CA LEU A 141 -9.40 -19.35 6.76
C LEU A 141 -9.83 -17.91 7.09
N ILE A 142 -11.00 -17.72 7.69
CA ILE A 142 -11.46 -16.41 8.16
C ILE A 142 -10.51 -15.88 9.25
N LEU A 143 -10.14 -16.73 10.21
CA LEU A 143 -9.20 -16.34 11.27
C LEU A 143 -7.86 -15.88 10.69
N PHE A 144 -7.27 -16.65 9.77
CA PHE A 144 -6.00 -16.28 9.15
C PHE A 144 -6.11 -15.03 8.29
N ALA A 145 -7.19 -14.87 7.52
CA ALA A 145 -7.44 -13.65 6.76
C ALA A 145 -7.56 -12.42 7.68
N THR A 146 -8.25 -12.56 8.81
CA THR A 146 -8.38 -11.48 9.80
C THR A 146 -7.01 -11.12 10.41
N ILE A 147 -6.20 -12.11 10.77
CA ILE A 147 -4.83 -11.88 11.28
C ILE A 147 -3.98 -11.16 10.24
N ASP A 148 -4.07 -11.55 8.99
CA ASP A 148 -3.32 -10.92 7.90
C ASP A 148 -3.72 -9.45 7.71
N LEU A 149 -5.02 -9.19 7.61
CA LEU A 149 -5.56 -7.83 7.45
C LEU A 149 -5.23 -6.95 8.66
N PHE A 150 -5.37 -7.49 9.88
CA PHE A 150 -5.02 -6.76 11.09
C PHE A 150 -3.53 -6.42 11.15
N GLY A 151 -2.66 -7.39 10.78
CA GLY A 151 -1.22 -7.15 10.69
C GLY A 151 -0.82 -6.10 9.65
N VAL A 152 -1.59 -5.95 8.56
CA VAL A 152 -1.39 -4.85 7.61
C VAL A 152 -1.92 -3.54 8.19
N ALA A 153 -3.12 -3.55 8.79
CA ALA A 153 -3.74 -2.35 9.34
C ALA A 153 -2.86 -1.70 10.42
N THR A 154 -2.26 -2.48 11.31
CA THR A 154 -1.37 -1.96 12.36
C THR A 154 -0.08 -1.33 11.85
N ARG A 155 0.35 -1.60 10.62
CA ARG A 155 1.49 -0.91 10.00
C ARG A 155 1.15 0.53 9.61
N TYR A 156 -0.11 0.79 9.28
CA TYR A 156 -0.58 2.10 8.83
C TYR A 156 -1.27 2.91 9.91
N LEU A 157 -1.83 2.23 10.91
CA LEU A 157 -2.57 2.82 12.03
C LEU A 157 -2.00 2.24 13.34
N ASN A 158 -0.89 2.79 13.79
CA ASN A 158 -0.28 2.53 15.09
C ASN A 158 -0.27 3.81 15.94
N GLU A 159 0.04 3.69 17.19
CA GLU A 159 0.05 4.83 18.13
C GLU A 159 1.00 5.96 17.71
N GLU A 160 2.06 5.65 16.98
CA GLU A 160 3.04 6.65 16.51
C GLU A 160 2.46 7.60 15.44
N HIS A 161 1.35 7.21 14.79
CA HIS A 161 0.68 8.04 13.79
C HIS A 161 -0.43 8.91 14.36
N PHE A 162 -0.72 8.77 15.65
CA PHE A 162 -1.70 9.61 16.33
C PHE A 162 -0.96 10.73 17.08
N VAL A 163 -1.32 11.95 16.78
CA VAL A 163 -0.86 13.14 17.50
C VAL A 163 -1.92 13.59 18.49
N ASP A 164 -1.52 14.34 19.53
CA ASP A 164 -2.47 14.90 20.49
C ASP A 164 -3.44 15.86 19.76
N ALA A 165 -4.70 15.84 20.17
CA ALA A 165 -5.72 16.75 19.64
C ALA A 165 -5.32 18.21 19.80
N ALA A 166 -4.60 18.57 20.86
CA ALA A 166 -4.08 19.91 21.09
C ALA A 166 -3.07 20.35 20.03
N GLU A 167 -2.27 19.43 19.48
CA GLU A 167 -1.32 19.73 18.41
C GLU A 167 -2.04 20.03 17.08
N LEU A 168 -3.13 19.31 16.81
CA LEU A 168 -3.99 19.60 15.68
C LEU A 168 -4.64 20.98 15.81
N GLU A 169 -5.21 21.30 16.97
CA GLU A 169 -5.81 22.62 17.24
C GLU A 169 -4.80 23.74 17.08
N TYR A 170 -3.56 23.55 17.57
CA TYR A 170 -2.49 24.53 17.40
C TYR A 170 -2.13 24.73 15.92
N SER A 171 -2.05 23.67 15.14
CA SER A 171 -1.75 23.72 13.70
C SER A 171 -2.81 24.48 12.90
N TYR A 172 -4.05 24.48 13.38
CA TYR A 172 -5.19 25.18 12.76
C TYR A 172 -5.60 26.45 13.53
N ALA A 173 -4.80 26.91 14.48
CA ALA A 173 -5.08 28.14 15.21
C ALA A 173 -5.23 29.34 14.26
N ASP A 174 -6.17 30.21 14.56
CA ASP A 174 -6.41 31.39 13.73
C ASP A 174 -5.25 32.37 13.83
N SER A 175 -4.71 32.75 12.69
CA SER A 175 -3.78 33.87 12.59
C SER A 175 -4.50 35.21 12.78
N ARG A 176 -3.75 36.29 12.99
CA ARG A 176 -4.33 37.64 13.03
C ARG A 176 -5.09 38.01 11.76
N ALA A 177 -4.62 37.56 10.62
CA ALA A 177 -5.27 37.74 9.34
C ALA A 177 -6.60 36.99 9.27
N ASP A 178 -6.64 35.72 9.77
CA ASP A 178 -7.86 34.92 9.81
C ASP A 178 -8.93 35.58 10.71
N MET A 179 -8.52 36.14 11.86
CA MET A 179 -9.46 36.83 12.76
C MET A 179 -10.07 38.09 12.09
N GLN A 180 -9.27 38.83 11.31
CA GLN A 180 -9.78 39.96 10.55
C GLN A 180 -10.72 39.53 9.43
N LEU A 181 -10.38 38.48 8.69
CA LEU A 181 -11.24 37.95 7.63
C LEU A 181 -12.55 37.40 8.16
N LYS A 182 -12.56 36.72 9.30
CA LYS A 182 -13.78 36.24 9.95
C LYS A 182 -14.72 37.35 10.42
N SER A 183 -14.24 38.57 10.60
CA SER A 183 -15.08 39.74 10.92
C SER A 183 -15.82 40.26 9.71
N ASP A 184 -15.42 39.95 8.49
CA ASP A 184 -16.10 40.31 7.25
C ASP A 184 -17.20 39.28 6.93
N THR A 185 -18.44 39.70 6.92
CA THR A 185 -19.61 38.85 6.63
C THR A 185 -19.96 38.78 5.14
N GLY A 186 -19.20 39.47 4.27
CA GLY A 186 -19.39 39.44 2.84
C GLY A 186 -18.95 38.14 2.18
N TYR A 187 -19.46 37.86 0.97
CA TYR A 187 -18.92 36.74 0.18
C TYR A 187 -17.59 37.15 -0.44
N TYR A 188 -16.53 36.43 -0.05
CA TYR A 188 -15.18 36.66 -0.59
C TYR A 188 -14.47 35.35 -0.88
N ARG A 189 -13.41 35.42 -1.68
CA ARG A 189 -12.51 34.32 -1.95
C ARG A 189 -11.13 34.66 -1.40
N ILE A 190 -10.51 33.71 -0.70
CA ILE A 190 -9.19 33.89 -0.11
C ILE A 190 -8.15 33.26 -1.02
N LEU A 191 -7.12 34.03 -1.35
CA LEU A 191 -5.91 33.54 -1.98
C LEU A 191 -4.77 33.58 -0.95
N ASN A 192 -4.38 32.41 -0.45
CA ASN A 192 -3.29 32.29 0.50
C ASN A 192 -1.94 32.37 -0.22
N LEU A 193 -1.23 33.47 -0.06
CA LEU A 193 0.10 33.67 -0.63
C LEU A 193 1.24 33.22 0.30
N ALA A 194 0.94 32.88 1.56
CA ALA A 194 1.92 32.43 2.54
C ALA A 194 2.42 30.99 2.27
N ALA A 195 1.77 30.25 1.39
CA ALA A 195 2.19 28.92 0.96
C ALA A 195 3.42 28.90 0.02
N GLY A 196 4.00 30.07 -0.29
CA GLY A 196 5.26 30.21 -1.02
C GLY A 196 6.47 29.84 -0.19
N ASP A 197 7.64 29.80 -0.83
CA ASP A 197 8.91 29.58 -0.14
C ASP A 197 9.19 30.71 0.89
N ALA A 198 10.16 30.48 1.77
CA ALA A 198 10.51 31.40 2.87
C ALA A 198 10.86 32.82 2.37
N ASN A 199 11.12 33.03 1.08
CA ASN A 199 11.45 34.30 0.48
C ASN A 199 10.24 34.99 -0.19
N GLY A 200 9.07 34.36 -0.25
CA GLY A 200 7.83 34.92 -0.79
C GLY A 200 7.80 35.17 -2.31
N TYR A 201 8.88 34.82 -3.02
CA TYR A 201 9.03 35.11 -4.45
C TYR A 201 8.69 33.94 -5.36
N ASN A 202 8.77 32.69 -4.89
CA ASN A 202 8.45 31.50 -5.64
C ASN A 202 7.03 30.99 -5.33
N PHE A 203 6.08 31.79 -5.70
CA PHE A 203 4.69 31.48 -5.61
C PHE A 203 4.31 30.38 -6.61
N SER A 204 3.97 29.20 -6.11
CA SER A 204 3.45 28.12 -6.94
C SER A 204 1.94 28.14 -6.93
N ILE A 205 1.35 28.49 -8.06
CA ILE A 205 -0.10 28.46 -8.27
C ILE A 205 -0.68 27.07 -7.91
N GLY A 206 0.06 25.99 -8.19
CA GLY A 206 -0.35 24.64 -7.86
C GLY A 206 -0.51 24.41 -6.35
N ASN A 207 0.39 24.96 -5.53
CA ASN A 207 0.30 24.83 -4.07
C ASN A 207 -0.84 25.69 -3.50
N THR A 208 -1.05 26.87 -4.04
CA THR A 208 -2.12 27.77 -3.60
C THR A 208 -3.51 27.21 -3.81
N PHE A 209 -3.74 26.53 -4.94
CA PHE A 209 -5.03 25.89 -5.21
C PHE A 209 -5.24 24.57 -4.46
N ASN A 210 -4.19 23.96 -3.95
CA ASN A 210 -4.24 22.73 -3.18
C ASN A 210 -4.14 22.95 -1.66
N ASP A 211 -4.07 24.21 -1.22
CA ASP A 211 -4.01 24.55 0.20
C ASP A 211 -5.38 24.33 0.86
N ALA A 212 -5.41 23.40 1.81
CA ALA A 212 -6.63 23.07 2.55
C ALA A 212 -6.92 24.06 3.70
N LEU A 213 -5.93 24.83 4.16
CA LEU A 213 -6.09 25.76 5.28
C LEU A 213 -7.18 26.82 5.06
N PRO A 214 -7.24 27.51 3.91
CA PRO A 214 -8.32 28.47 3.65
C PRO A 214 -9.70 27.82 3.65
N SER A 215 -9.81 26.62 3.09
CA SER A 215 -11.08 25.87 3.06
C SER A 215 -11.52 25.47 4.48
N TYR A 216 -10.61 25.06 5.34
CA TYR A 216 -10.92 24.68 6.71
C TYR A 216 -11.36 25.88 7.57
N LYS A 217 -10.71 27.05 7.42
CA LYS A 217 -10.92 28.21 8.29
C LYS A 217 -12.05 29.13 7.87
N HIS A 218 -12.40 29.13 6.57
CA HIS A 218 -13.26 30.15 5.97
C HIS A 218 -14.36 29.55 5.08
N ASN A 219 -14.91 28.41 5.45
CA ASN A 219 -16.09 27.83 4.81
C ASN A 219 -17.38 28.53 5.26
#